data_7f152055e4f079be06b5e7a2f671d3ac
#
_entry.id   7f152055e4f079be06b5e7a2f671d3ac
#
_cell.length_a   1.000
_cell.length_b   1.000
_cell.length_c   1.000
_cell.angle_alpha   90.00
_cell.angle_beta   90.00
_cell.angle_gamma   90.00
#
_symmetry.space_group_name_H-M   'P 1'
#
loop_
_entity.id
_entity.type
_entity.pdbx_description
1 polymer ?
#
loop_
_entity_poly.entity_id
_entity_poly.type
_entity_poly.pdbx_seq_one_letter_code
_entity_poly.pdbx_strand_id
1 'polypeptide(L)'
;MKKEILLYMSDQHSHRLQGWAGDSVVRTPMMDRLAREGTAMTNAMTSCPLCVPARASLISGQLPSNNGVLFNFNAISSDQATFL
;
A
#
# COMPACT_ATOMS: atom_id res chain seq x y z
N MET A 1 16.32 -19.76 -10.13
CA MET A 1 14.84 -19.68 -10.27
C MET A 1 14.42 -18.22 -10.31
N LYS A 2 13.75 -17.80 -11.35
CA LYS A 2 13.14 -16.47 -11.40
C LYS A 2 11.97 -16.40 -10.42
N LYS A 3 11.97 -15.40 -9.54
CA LYS A 3 10.81 -15.09 -8.70
C LYS A 3 10.03 -13.96 -9.35
N GLU A 4 8.74 -14.12 -9.44
CA GLU A 4 7.82 -13.09 -9.94
C GLU A 4 7.11 -12.47 -8.75
N ILE A 5 6.97 -11.14 -8.76
CA ILE A 5 6.27 -10.40 -7.72
C ILE A 5 5.15 -9.63 -8.39
N LEU A 6 3.92 -9.84 -7.93
CA LEU A 6 2.76 -9.04 -8.32
C LEU A 6 2.35 -8.17 -7.12
N LEU A 7 2.46 -6.86 -7.29
CA LEU A 7 1.91 -5.90 -6.32
C LEU A 7 0.52 -5.47 -6.78
N TYR A 8 -0.50 -5.86 -6.03
CA TYR A 8 -1.87 -5.41 -6.23
C TYR A 8 -2.23 -4.41 -5.13
N MET A 9 -2.65 -3.21 -5.52
CA MET A 9 -2.96 -2.13 -4.59
C MET A 9 -4.27 -1.45 -4.99
N SER A 10 -5.22 -1.36 -4.08
CA SER A 10 -6.45 -0.59 -4.25
C SER A 10 -6.29 0.80 -3.66
N ASP A 11 -6.93 1.79 -4.29
CA ASP A 11 -7.01 3.15 -3.76
C ASP A 11 -8.18 3.26 -2.75
N GLN A 12 -7.96 4.03 -1.69
CA GLN A 12 -8.98 4.43 -0.71
C GLN A 12 -9.82 3.27 -0.16
N HIS A 13 -9.19 2.11 0.02
CA HIS A 13 -9.81 0.94 0.62
C HIS A 13 -9.35 0.78 2.07
N SER A 14 -10.25 0.99 3.02
CA SER A 14 -9.94 0.76 4.43
C SER A 14 -9.64 -0.71 4.69
N HIS A 15 -8.59 -0.99 5.44
CA HIS A 15 -8.22 -2.35 5.86
C HIS A 15 -9.32 -3.08 6.63
N ARG A 16 -10.26 -2.35 7.24
CA ARG A 16 -11.40 -2.89 7.99
C ARG A 16 -12.52 -3.40 7.09
N LEU A 17 -12.61 -2.93 5.85
CA LEU A 17 -13.66 -3.28 4.90
C LEU A 17 -13.29 -4.53 4.09
N GLN A 18 -13.01 -5.61 4.80
CA GLN A 18 -12.65 -6.91 4.24
C GLN A 18 -13.18 -8.02 5.15
N GLY A 19 -13.65 -9.11 4.57
CA GLY A 19 -14.23 -10.23 5.33
C GLY A 19 -13.24 -10.83 6.32
N TRP A 20 -12.00 -11.07 5.91
CA TRP A 20 -10.95 -11.61 6.77
C TRP A 20 -10.57 -10.69 7.95
N ALA A 21 -10.82 -9.38 7.81
CA ALA A 21 -10.57 -8.39 8.86
C ALA A 21 -11.77 -8.21 9.82
N GLY A 22 -12.85 -8.97 9.61
CA GLY A 22 -14.02 -9.00 10.50
C GLY A 22 -15.22 -8.20 10.02
N ASP A 23 -15.19 -7.62 8.81
CA ASP A 23 -16.37 -6.95 8.26
C ASP A 23 -17.43 -8.00 7.88
N SER A 24 -18.67 -7.78 8.35
CA SER A 24 -19.79 -8.72 8.13
C SER A 24 -20.65 -8.36 6.91
N VAL A 25 -20.44 -7.19 6.33
CA VAL A 25 -21.25 -6.66 5.22
C VAL A 25 -20.54 -6.78 3.89
N VAL A 26 -19.27 -6.34 3.85
CA VAL A 26 -18.47 -6.37 2.63
C VAL A 26 -17.99 -7.79 2.34
N ARG A 27 -18.23 -8.23 1.11
CA ARG A 27 -17.81 -9.55 0.65
C ARG A 27 -16.54 -9.45 -0.19
N THR A 28 -15.45 -10.02 0.30
CA THR A 28 -14.13 -10.02 -0.35
C THR A 28 -13.57 -11.45 -0.44
N PRO A 29 -14.25 -12.38 -1.16
CA PRO A 29 -13.93 -13.81 -1.10
C PRO A 29 -12.51 -14.12 -1.59
N MET A 30 -12.00 -13.42 -2.59
CA MET A 30 -10.64 -13.65 -3.10
C MET A 30 -9.57 -13.12 -2.15
N MET A 31 -9.80 -11.96 -1.54
CA MET A 31 -8.89 -11.42 -0.51
C MET A 31 -8.90 -12.29 0.74
N ASP A 32 -10.06 -12.78 1.14
CA ASP A 32 -10.21 -13.71 2.26
C ASP A 32 -9.46 -15.02 2.00
N ARG A 33 -9.52 -15.51 0.76
CA ARG A 33 -8.77 -16.68 0.33
C ARG A 33 -7.25 -16.43 0.39
N LEU A 34 -6.77 -15.30 -0.14
CA LEU A 34 -5.35 -14.93 -0.07
C LEU A 34 -4.87 -14.79 1.37
N ALA A 35 -5.67 -14.19 2.24
CA ALA A 35 -5.35 -14.05 3.66
C ALA A 35 -5.24 -15.42 4.36
N ARG A 36 -6.08 -16.37 3.99
CA ARG A 36 -6.09 -17.72 4.56
C ARG A 36 -4.95 -18.60 4.04
N GLU A 37 -4.61 -18.48 2.76
CA GLU A 37 -3.57 -19.28 2.10
C GLU A 37 -2.17 -18.68 2.24
N GLY A 38 -2.07 -17.39 2.52
CA GLY A 38 -0.82 -16.65 2.66
C GLY A 38 -0.63 -16.06 4.04
N THR A 39 -0.10 -14.84 4.10
CA THR A 39 0.13 -14.10 5.35
C THR A 39 -0.67 -12.81 5.34
N ALA A 40 -1.54 -12.62 6.32
CA ALA A 40 -2.28 -11.39 6.53
C ALA A 40 -1.57 -10.53 7.59
N MET A 41 -1.17 -9.33 7.20
CA MET A 41 -0.51 -8.37 8.08
C MET A 41 -1.56 -7.49 8.78
N THR A 42 -1.76 -7.70 10.07
CA THR A 42 -2.78 -6.98 10.85
C THR A 42 -2.32 -5.62 11.36
N ASN A 43 -1.01 -5.43 11.50
CA ASN A 43 -0.40 -4.22 12.04
C ASN A 43 0.52 -3.51 11.04
N ALA A 44 0.25 -3.64 9.74
CA ALA A 44 0.98 -2.89 8.74
C ALA A 44 0.62 -1.41 8.82
N MET A 45 1.63 -0.56 8.76
CA MET A 45 1.47 0.90 8.81
C MET A 45 2.04 1.56 7.57
N THR A 46 1.39 2.64 7.16
CA THR A 46 1.92 3.51 6.10
C THR A 46 2.91 4.52 6.66
N SER A 47 3.84 4.98 5.84
CA SER A 47 4.76 6.09 6.16
C SER A 47 4.06 7.44 6.27
N CYS A 48 2.89 7.58 5.65
CA CYS A 48 2.05 8.77 5.69
C CYS A 48 0.59 8.39 5.39
N PRO A 49 -0.39 8.96 6.12
CA PRO A 49 -1.81 8.67 5.89
C PRO A 49 -2.44 9.47 4.73
N LEU A 50 -1.62 9.96 3.81
CA LEU A 50 -2.04 10.68 2.60
C LEU A 50 -1.64 9.91 1.34
N CYS A 51 -2.47 9.98 0.30
CA CYS A 51 -2.34 9.19 -0.92
C CYS A 51 -1.01 9.42 -1.64
N VAL A 52 -0.69 10.66 -2.00
CA VAL A 52 0.52 10.98 -2.78
C VAL A 52 1.80 10.74 -1.97
N PRO A 53 1.94 11.18 -0.73
CA PRO A 53 3.13 10.88 0.08
C PRO A 53 3.35 9.39 0.31
N ALA A 54 2.30 8.63 0.61
CA ALA A 54 2.40 7.18 0.80
C ALA A 54 2.90 6.47 -0.46
N ARG A 55 2.39 6.86 -1.63
CA ARG A 55 2.81 6.29 -2.92
C ARG A 55 4.23 6.69 -3.29
N ALA A 56 4.60 7.95 -3.07
CA ALA A 56 5.97 8.41 -3.27
C ALA A 56 6.96 7.63 -2.40
N SER A 57 6.60 7.36 -1.15
CA SER A 57 7.41 6.52 -0.26
C SER A 57 7.51 5.08 -0.75
N LEU A 58 6.40 4.52 -1.23
CA LEU A 58 6.38 3.16 -1.76
C LEU A 58 7.32 2.99 -2.93
N ILE A 59 7.27 3.88 -3.93
CA ILE A 59 8.07 3.76 -5.15
C ILE A 59 9.54 4.19 -4.98
N SER A 60 9.83 5.10 -4.04
CA SER A 60 11.19 5.59 -3.79
C SER A 60 11.93 4.82 -2.70
N GLY A 61 11.20 4.09 -1.85
CA GLY A 61 11.78 3.46 -0.67
C GLY A 61 12.21 4.47 0.41
N GLN A 62 11.77 5.72 0.32
CA GLN A 62 12.15 6.80 1.22
C GLN A 62 10.95 7.35 1.99
N LEU A 63 11.20 7.81 3.21
CA LEU A 63 10.18 8.52 4.00
C LEU A 63 9.84 9.88 3.37
N PRO A 64 8.64 10.41 3.61
CA PRO A 64 8.23 11.73 3.10
C PRO A 64 9.20 12.85 3.47
N SER A 65 9.78 12.82 4.66
CA SER A 65 10.80 13.78 5.10
C SER A 65 12.06 13.77 4.24
N ASN A 66 12.37 12.64 3.59
CA ASN A 66 13.56 12.50 2.77
C ASN A 66 13.28 12.77 1.28
N ASN A 67 12.13 12.32 0.77
CA ASN A 67 11.77 12.53 -0.64
C ASN A 67 11.05 13.87 -0.90
N GLY A 68 10.69 14.62 0.15
CA GLY A 68 10.07 15.94 0.06
C GLY A 68 8.58 15.94 -0.29
N VAL A 69 7.96 14.78 -0.45
CA VAL A 69 6.54 14.65 -0.78
C VAL A 69 5.72 14.52 0.50
N LEU A 70 5.28 15.66 1.03
CA LEU A 70 4.60 15.76 2.33
C LEU A 70 3.08 15.85 2.23
N PHE A 71 2.57 16.31 1.09
CA PHE A 71 1.15 16.56 0.88
C PHE A 71 0.70 16.07 -0.50
N ASN A 72 -0.62 15.96 -0.70
CA ASN A 72 -1.20 15.48 -1.95
C ASN A 72 -0.96 16.41 -3.16
N PHE A 73 -0.58 17.65 -2.95
CA PHE A 73 -0.25 18.60 -4.00
C PHE A 73 1.25 18.67 -4.31
N ASN A 74 2.09 17.93 -3.58
CA ASN A 74 3.51 17.82 -3.93
C ASN A 74 3.72 16.84 -5.09
N ALA A 75 4.80 17.04 -5.82
CA ALA A 75 5.29 16.10 -6.82
C ALA A 75 6.61 15.49 -6.34
N ILE A 76 6.85 14.25 -6.73
CA ILE A 76 8.16 13.63 -6.56
C ILE A 76 9.14 14.26 -7.54
N SER A 77 10.38 14.48 -7.13
CA SER A 77 11.41 15.04 -7.99
C SER A 77 11.70 14.10 -9.17
N SER A 78 11.94 14.69 -10.35
CA SER A 78 12.22 13.92 -11.57
C SER A 78 13.55 13.15 -11.53
N ASP A 79 14.45 13.54 -10.64
CA ASP A 79 15.75 12.87 -10.41
C ASP A 79 15.69 11.84 -9.27
N GLN A 80 14.52 11.68 -8.63
CA GLN A 80 14.31 10.71 -7.56
C GLN A 80 14.40 9.29 -8.12
N ALA A 81 15.31 8.48 -7.58
CA ALA A 81 15.39 7.07 -7.92
C ALA A 81 14.12 6.34 -7.42
N THR A 82 13.56 5.51 -8.27
CA THR A 82 12.40 4.67 -7.98
C THR A 82 12.68 3.24 -8.45
N PHE A 83 11.84 2.29 -8.03
CA PHE A 83 11.94 0.92 -8.52
C PHE A 83 11.23 0.70 -9.87
N LEU A 84 10.54 1.68 -10.38
CA LEU A 84 9.83 1.66 -11.66
C LEU A 84 10.76 2.03 -12.81
#